data_46695d8ffbdc77a58b699ddefa738791
#
_entry.id   46695d8ffbdc77a58b699ddefa738791
#
_cell.length_a   1.000
_cell.length_b   1.000
_cell.length_c   1.000
_cell.angle_alpha   90.00
_cell.angle_beta   90.00
_cell.angle_gamma   90.00
#
_symmetry.space_group_name_H-M   'P 1'
#
loop_
_entity.id
_entity.type
_entity.pdbx_description
1 polymer ?
#
loop_
_entity_poly.entity_id
_entity_poly.type
_entity_poly.pdbx_seq_one_letter_code
_entity_poly.pdbx_strand_id
1 'polypeptide(L)'
;VSERRILESWKAIAAYLGRTEKTCRNWEHELGLSVHRLENSARARVFAYGDELDRWREEKFQAGAFPMAEGRSGKRGKSRSWIIPAAALAVMAVVAGSLIWRFRRHEAPSAPPAAKSVAILPFVDLSPDKSQEHIAEGISDILINTLNRVEGLRSPGWTSAFYFKGKDVTPAEIGRRLKVEWLLEGSVQIDGNKLRVTADLLRAADGTTVWTDRYDRDQFDIFAVEDEIARRVVDNLKVRIMGDKRAPLIKPGTANLEAYNLYLQGRYLWSKRGLANVLNAVKYFHKAIDLDPRYALSYAG
;
A
#
# COMPACT_ATOMS: atom_id res chain seq x y z
N VAL A 1 4.62 -14.17 -49.39
CA VAL A 1 5.27 -14.44 -48.10
C VAL A 1 4.26 -14.05 -47.07
N SER A 2 3.55 -15.05 -46.50
CA SER A 2 2.54 -14.82 -45.44
C SER A 2 3.28 -14.32 -44.17
N GLU A 3 2.92 -13.13 -43.69
CA GLU A 3 3.44 -12.60 -42.43
C GLU A 3 3.06 -13.55 -41.30
N ARG A 4 4.06 -14.18 -40.68
CA ARG A 4 3.86 -15.04 -39.50
C ARG A 4 3.36 -14.19 -38.35
N ARG A 5 2.12 -14.44 -37.91
CA ARG A 5 1.53 -13.74 -36.76
C ARG A 5 2.19 -14.20 -35.47
N ILE A 6 2.90 -13.29 -34.78
CA ILE A 6 3.57 -13.54 -33.50
C ILE A 6 2.64 -13.08 -32.36
N LEU A 7 2.48 -13.92 -31.34
CA LEU A 7 1.68 -13.68 -30.13
C LEU A 7 2.62 -13.58 -28.92
N GLU A 8 2.87 -12.38 -28.44
CA GLU A 8 3.98 -12.05 -27.51
C GLU A 8 3.62 -12.14 -26.01
N SER A 9 2.59 -12.85 -25.63
CA SER A 9 2.24 -13.05 -24.21
C SER A 9 1.27 -14.19 -24.01
N TRP A 10 1.21 -14.74 -22.78
CA TRP A 10 0.18 -15.71 -22.42
C TRP A 10 -1.24 -15.20 -22.67
N LYS A 11 -1.48 -13.90 -22.47
CA LYS A 11 -2.77 -13.27 -22.71
C LYS A 11 -3.14 -13.30 -24.21
N ALA A 12 -2.18 -13.04 -25.09
CA ALA A 12 -2.36 -13.08 -26.55
C ALA A 12 -2.60 -14.52 -27.04
N ILE A 13 -1.82 -15.48 -26.52
CA ILE A 13 -1.96 -16.91 -26.83
C ILE A 13 -3.33 -17.43 -26.36
N ALA A 14 -3.76 -17.08 -25.16
CA ALA A 14 -5.04 -17.46 -24.60
C ALA A 14 -6.22 -16.89 -25.39
N ALA A 15 -6.13 -15.61 -25.78
CA ALA A 15 -7.14 -14.96 -26.64
C ALA A 15 -7.22 -15.65 -28.02
N TYR A 16 -6.10 -16.00 -28.61
CA TYR A 16 -6.03 -16.68 -29.91
C TYR A 16 -6.68 -18.07 -29.89
N LEU A 17 -6.42 -18.84 -28.80
CA LEU A 17 -6.96 -20.19 -28.62
C LEU A 17 -8.39 -20.20 -28.02
N GLY A 18 -8.95 -19.03 -27.66
CA GLY A 18 -10.26 -18.92 -27.02
C GLY A 18 -10.35 -19.60 -25.66
N ARG A 19 -9.24 -19.55 -24.88
CA ARG A 19 -9.10 -20.22 -23.57
C ARG A 19 -8.51 -19.26 -22.54
N THR A 20 -8.43 -19.71 -21.27
CA THR A 20 -7.78 -18.94 -20.21
C THR A 20 -6.26 -19.14 -20.22
N GLU A 21 -5.50 -18.16 -19.72
CA GLU A 21 -4.04 -18.29 -19.60
C GLU A 21 -3.61 -19.52 -18.82
N LYS A 22 -4.37 -19.84 -17.75
CA LYS A 22 -4.14 -21.04 -16.92
C LYS A 22 -4.30 -22.33 -17.74
N THR A 23 -5.32 -22.38 -18.59
CA THR A 23 -5.55 -23.54 -19.48
C THR A 23 -4.41 -23.68 -20.49
N CYS A 24 -3.95 -22.60 -21.07
CA CYS A 24 -2.86 -22.62 -22.06
C CYS A 24 -1.53 -23.07 -21.42
N ARG A 25 -1.25 -22.66 -20.18
CA ARG A 25 -0.05 -23.12 -19.43
C ARG A 25 -0.14 -24.60 -19.09
N ASN A 26 -1.31 -25.11 -18.71
CA ASN A 26 -1.50 -26.55 -18.50
C ASN A 26 -1.30 -27.32 -19.80
N TRP A 27 -1.79 -26.82 -20.95
CA TRP A 27 -1.62 -27.46 -22.24
C TRP A 27 -0.17 -27.46 -22.73
N GLU A 28 0.63 -26.46 -22.35
CA GLU A 28 2.08 -26.48 -22.58
C GLU A 28 2.72 -27.71 -21.89
N HIS A 29 2.38 -27.95 -20.61
CA HIS A 29 2.94 -29.04 -19.82
C HIS A 29 2.34 -30.41 -20.16
N GLU A 30 1.04 -30.50 -20.38
CA GLU A 30 0.32 -31.78 -20.50
C GLU A 30 0.16 -32.24 -21.96
N LEU A 31 0.01 -31.28 -22.87
CA LEU A 31 -0.29 -31.56 -24.27
C LEU A 31 0.79 -31.05 -25.24
N GLY A 32 1.87 -30.47 -24.76
CA GLY A 32 2.97 -29.97 -25.57
C GLY A 32 2.57 -28.80 -26.47
N LEU A 33 1.83 -27.81 -25.94
CA LEU A 33 1.50 -26.58 -26.67
C LEU A 33 2.80 -25.85 -27.09
N SER A 34 2.95 -25.53 -28.36
CA SER A 34 4.17 -24.89 -28.91
C SER A 34 4.28 -23.45 -28.41
N VAL A 35 5.11 -23.24 -27.39
CA VAL A 35 5.40 -21.93 -26.81
C VAL A 35 6.90 -21.73 -26.71
N HIS A 36 7.39 -20.61 -27.20
CA HIS A 36 8.80 -20.23 -27.18
C HIS A 36 9.12 -19.24 -26.07
N ARG A 37 10.35 -19.28 -25.54
CA ARG A 37 10.86 -18.35 -24.54
C ARG A 37 12.08 -17.61 -25.08
N LEU A 38 12.09 -16.29 -24.91
CA LEU A 38 13.30 -15.51 -25.19
C LEU A 38 14.32 -15.75 -24.06
N GLU A 39 15.41 -16.40 -24.38
CA GLU A 39 16.56 -16.56 -23.51
C GLU A 39 17.19 -15.18 -23.25
N ASN A 40 17.48 -14.84 -21.99
CA ASN A 40 18.11 -13.61 -21.49
C ASN A 40 17.22 -12.51 -20.89
N SER A 41 16.06 -12.81 -20.33
CA SER A 41 15.43 -11.84 -19.44
C SER A 41 15.07 -12.46 -18.08
N ALA A 42 15.29 -11.71 -16.99
CA ALA A 42 14.93 -12.12 -15.62
C ALA A 42 13.42 -12.38 -15.44
N ARG A 43 12.61 -12.08 -16.46
CA ARG A 43 11.20 -12.49 -16.64
C ARG A 43 11.07 -12.97 -18.07
N ALA A 44 11.27 -14.27 -18.31
CA ALA A 44 11.15 -14.88 -19.62
C ALA A 44 9.86 -14.45 -20.32
N ARG A 45 9.97 -13.63 -21.37
CA ARG A 45 8.85 -13.30 -22.25
C ARG A 45 8.54 -14.52 -23.09
N VAL A 46 7.28 -14.94 -23.07
CA VAL A 46 6.79 -16.05 -23.88
C VAL A 46 6.19 -15.51 -25.17
N PHE A 47 6.41 -16.23 -26.26
CA PHE A 47 5.75 -15.96 -27.54
C PHE A 47 5.40 -17.28 -28.25
N ALA A 48 4.45 -17.22 -29.16
CA ALA A 48 4.07 -18.33 -30.01
C ALA A 48 3.74 -17.84 -31.41
N TYR A 49 3.94 -18.71 -32.39
CA TYR A 49 3.52 -18.43 -33.76
C TYR A 49 2.11 -18.96 -34.01
N GLY A 50 1.25 -18.17 -34.66
CA GLY A 50 -0.14 -18.55 -34.91
C GLY A 50 -0.28 -19.84 -35.72
N ASP A 51 0.57 -20.02 -36.72
CA ASP A 51 0.62 -21.21 -37.58
C ASP A 51 1.03 -22.49 -36.80
N GLU A 52 1.90 -22.36 -35.82
CA GLU A 52 2.29 -23.47 -34.94
C GLU A 52 1.16 -23.86 -33.98
N LEU A 53 0.46 -22.87 -33.44
CA LEU A 53 -0.70 -23.11 -32.57
C LEU A 53 -1.86 -23.76 -33.32
N ASP A 54 -2.09 -23.36 -34.58
CA ASP A 54 -3.13 -23.96 -35.41
C ASP A 54 -2.80 -25.41 -35.77
N ARG A 55 -1.55 -25.70 -36.14
CA ARG A 55 -1.07 -27.07 -36.43
C ARG A 55 -1.17 -27.94 -35.18
N TRP A 56 -0.71 -27.44 -34.04
CA TRP A 56 -0.84 -28.15 -32.76
C TRP A 56 -2.30 -28.43 -32.42
N ARG A 57 -3.20 -27.48 -32.65
CA ARG A 57 -4.64 -27.64 -32.43
C ARG A 57 -5.22 -28.75 -33.34
N GLU A 58 -4.86 -28.77 -34.60
CA GLU A 58 -5.32 -29.79 -35.56
C GLU A 58 -4.82 -31.18 -35.18
N GLU A 59 -3.54 -31.31 -34.84
CA GLU A 59 -2.94 -32.59 -34.40
C GLU A 59 -3.64 -33.16 -33.15
N LYS A 60 -3.90 -32.30 -32.15
CA LYS A 60 -4.56 -32.72 -30.92
C LYS A 60 -6.04 -33.00 -31.12
N PHE A 61 -6.68 -32.31 -32.08
CA PHE A 61 -8.08 -32.60 -32.43
C PHE A 61 -8.22 -33.96 -33.11
N GLN A 62 -7.32 -34.31 -34.01
CA GLN A 62 -7.27 -35.63 -34.67
C GLN A 62 -6.90 -36.77 -33.70
N ALA A 63 -6.08 -36.48 -32.71
CA ALA A 63 -5.68 -37.44 -31.67
C ALA A 63 -6.72 -37.65 -30.56
N GLY A 64 -7.88 -36.96 -30.61
CA GLY A 64 -8.95 -37.13 -29.61
C GLY A 64 -8.56 -36.64 -28.19
N ALA A 65 -7.51 -35.82 -28.08
CA ALA A 65 -6.97 -35.38 -26.78
C ALA A 65 -7.81 -34.28 -26.08
N PHE A 66 -8.82 -33.73 -26.77
CA PHE A 66 -9.78 -32.80 -26.16
C PHE A 66 -11.05 -33.52 -25.78
N PRO A 67 -11.50 -33.44 -24.52
CA PRO A 67 -12.82 -33.95 -24.15
C PRO A 67 -13.87 -33.06 -24.83
N MET A 68 -14.49 -33.57 -25.86
CA MET A 68 -15.62 -32.95 -26.53
C MET A 68 -16.78 -32.90 -25.55
N ALA A 69 -17.31 -31.72 -25.28
CA ALA A 69 -18.62 -31.59 -24.66
C ALA A 69 -19.66 -32.07 -25.68
N GLU A 70 -20.01 -33.36 -25.63
CA GLU A 70 -21.06 -33.95 -26.44
C GLU A 70 -22.40 -33.30 -26.09
N GLY A 71 -22.98 -32.63 -27.10
CA GLY A 71 -24.37 -32.26 -27.13
C GLY A 71 -25.21 -33.53 -27.21
N ARG A 72 -25.88 -33.92 -26.14
CA ARG A 72 -26.83 -35.03 -26.13
C ARG A 72 -28.10 -34.68 -26.87
N SER A 73 -28.17 -35.14 -28.11
CA SER A 73 -29.43 -35.31 -28.85
C SER A 73 -30.14 -36.55 -28.32
N GLY A 74 -31.48 -36.44 -28.10
CA GLY A 74 -32.27 -37.38 -27.37
C GLY A 74 -32.50 -38.72 -28.03
N LYS A 75 -32.75 -39.73 -27.22
CA LYS A 75 -33.69 -40.83 -27.49
C LYS A 75 -34.51 -41.16 -26.23
N ARG A 76 -35.84 -41.16 -26.44
CA ARG A 76 -36.88 -41.53 -25.49
C ARG A 76 -36.68 -42.96 -25.00
N GLY A 77 -36.63 -43.14 -23.72
CA GLY A 77 -36.83 -44.42 -23.03
C GLY A 77 -37.53 -44.14 -21.70
N LYS A 78 -38.78 -44.54 -21.58
CA LYS A 78 -39.58 -44.51 -20.34
C LYS A 78 -38.90 -45.42 -19.26
N SER A 79 -38.56 -44.86 -18.11
CA SER A 79 -38.90 -45.44 -16.79
C SER A 79 -38.21 -44.66 -15.65
N ARG A 80 -39.04 -44.15 -14.76
CA ARG A 80 -38.87 -44.21 -13.30
C ARG A 80 -37.50 -43.87 -12.71
N SER A 81 -37.23 -42.57 -12.46
CA SER A 81 -36.42 -42.17 -11.30
C SER A 81 -36.58 -40.67 -11.04
N TRP A 82 -37.45 -40.34 -10.13
CA TRP A 82 -37.65 -39.00 -9.56
C TRP A 82 -36.53 -38.63 -8.56
N ILE A 83 -35.50 -39.45 -8.46
CA ILE A 83 -34.41 -39.31 -7.49
C ILE A 83 -33.23 -38.50 -8.07
N ILE A 84 -33.04 -38.45 -9.40
CA ILE A 84 -31.89 -37.81 -10.02
C ILE A 84 -31.94 -36.25 -10.01
N PRO A 85 -33.12 -35.58 -10.18
CA PRO A 85 -33.14 -34.11 -10.10
C PRO A 85 -32.92 -33.57 -8.69
N ALA A 86 -33.25 -34.34 -7.63
CA ALA A 86 -33.00 -33.94 -6.24
C ALA A 86 -31.50 -33.98 -5.89
N ALA A 87 -30.77 -34.98 -6.37
CA ALA A 87 -29.34 -35.09 -6.17
C ALA A 87 -28.54 -33.99 -6.93
N ALA A 88 -28.96 -33.67 -8.15
CA ALA A 88 -28.33 -32.58 -8.94
C ALA A 88 -28.56 -31.19 -8.31
N LEU A 89 -29.77 -30.95 -7.77
CA LEU A 89 -30.09 -29.74 -7.02
C LEU A 89 -29.31 -29.63 -5.69
N ALA A 90 -29.15 -30.75 -4.99
CA ALA A 90 -28.36 -30.80 -3.77
C ALA A 90 -26.86 -30.55 -4.04
N VAL A 91 -26.30 -31.10 -5.11
CA VAL A 91 -24.91 -30.84 -5.51
C VAL A 91 -24.73 -29.38 -5.97
N MET A 92 -25.68 -28.82 -6.73
CA MET A 92 -25.64 -27.40 -7.10
C MET A 92 -25.78 -26.49 -5.87
N ALA A 93 -26.62 -26.80 -4.91
CA ALA A 93 -26.75 -26.07 -3.66
C ALA A 93 -25.47 -26.12 -2.81
N VAL A 94 -24.81 -27.29 -2.77
CA VAL A 94 -23.52 -27.44 -2.06
C VAL A 94 -22.40 -26.69 -2.78
N VAL A 95 -22.36 -26.75 -4.12
CA VAL A 95 -21.38 -25.98 -4.92
C VAL A 95 -21.64 -24.48 -4.86
N ALA A 96 -22.88 -24.03 -4.96
CA ALA A 96 -23.24 -22.64 -4.78
C ALA A 96 -22.99 -22.16 -3.35
N GLY A 97 -23.34 -22.97 -2.34
CA GLY A 97 -23.05 -22.71 -0.94
C GLY A 97 -21.54 -22.63 -0.66
N SER A 98 -20.75 -23.54 -1.24
CA SER A 98 -19.29 -23.53 -1.10
C SER A 98 -18.63 -22.36 -1.85
N LEU A 99 -19.16 -21.97 -3.00
CA LEU A 99 -18.73 -20.76 -3.72
C LEU A 99 -19.09 -19.49 -2.94
N ILE A 100 -20.33 -19.37 -2.46
CA ILE A 100 -20.75 -18.24 -1.62
C ILE A 100 -19.94 -18.19 -0.31
N TRP A 101 -19.66 -19.34 0.30
CA TRP A 101 -18.84 -19.42 1.50
C TRP A 101 -17.35 -19.10 1.21
N ARG A 102 -16.85 -19.47 0.03
CA ARG A 102 -15.51 -19.13 -0.43
C ARG A 102 -15.39 -17.64 -0.80
N PHE A 103 -16.42 -17.05 -1.44
CA PHE A 103 -16.49 -15.60 -1.69
C PHE A 103 -16.66 -14.81 -0.39
N ARG A 104 -17.48 -15.27 0.57
CA ARG A 104 -17.58 -14.68 1.91
C ARG A 104 -16.33 -14.86 2.76
N ARG A 105 -15.51 -15.89 2.52
CA ARG A 105 -14.21 -16.06 3.19
C ARG A 105 -13.12 -15.15 2.61
N HIS A 106 -13.27 -14.66 1.37
CA HIS A 106 -12.34 -13.67 0.81
C HIS A 106 -12.60 -12.25 1.31
N GLU A 107 -13.79 -11.97 1.81
CA GLU A 107 -14.05 -10.92 2.77
C GLU A 107 -13.97 -11.51 4.18
N ALA A 108 -12.81 -12.00 4.57
CA ALA A 108 -12.53 -12.10 6.00
C ALA A 108 -12.78 -10.69 6.54
N PRO A 109 -13.71 -10.47 7.48
CA PRO A 109 -13.86 -9.17 8.10
C PRO A 109 -12.46 -8.81 8.56
N SER A 110 -11.92 -7.72 7.99
CA SER A 110 -10.66 -7.17 8.47
C SER A 110 -10.82 -7.10 9.96
N ALA A 111 -9.96 -7.79 10.72
CA ALA A 111 -10.03 -7.75 12.17
C ALA A 111 -10.26 -6.29 12.55
N PRO A 112 -11.21 -6.01 13.46
CA PRO A 112 -11.51 -4.64 13.83
C PRO A 112 -10.19 -3.94 14.10
N PRO A 113 -10.02 -2.70 13.62
CA PRO A 113 -8.78 -1.97 13.81
C PRO A 113 -8.41 -2.08 15.28
N ALA A 114 -7.15 -2.41 15.55
CA ALA A 114 -6.70 -2.56 16.92
C ALA A 114 -7.03 -1.28 17.67
N ALA A 115 -7.78 -1.39 18.76
CA ALA A 115 -8.06 -0.25 19.63
C ALA A 115 -6.72 0.46 19.93
N LYS A 116 -6.73 1.80 19.91
CA LYS A 116 -5.54 2.63 20.11
C LYS A 116 -4.48 2.49 18.98
N SER A 117 -4.93 2.52 17.77
CA SER A 117 -4.07 2.61 16.60
C SER A 117 -4.34 3.92 15.82
N VAL A 118 -3.28 4.64 15.48
CA VAL A 118 -3.35 5.93 14.79
C VAL A 118 -2.36 5.94 13.61
N ALA A 119 -2.81 6.37 12.45
CA ALA A 119 -1.90 6.68 11.35
C ALA A 119 -1.68 8.18 11.27
N ILE A 120 -0.45 8.60 11.24
CA ILE A 120 -0.07 9.98 11.00
C ILE A 120 0.09 10.13 9.49
N LEU A 121 -0.78 10.93 8.88
CA LEU A 121 -0.69 11.26 7.47
C LEU A 121 0.34 12.37 7.24
N PRO A 122 0.88 12.47 6.01
CA PRO A 122 1.80 13.55 5.67
C PRO A 122 1.14 14.91 5.90
N PHE A 123 1.75 15.75 6.73
CA PHE A 123 1.32 17.13 6.92
C PHE A 123 1.53 17.91 5.62
N VAL A 124 0.65 18.85 5.37
CA VAL A 124 0.65 19.64 4.13
C VAL A 124 1.36 20.98 4.36
N ASP A 125 2.26 21.35 3.48
CA ASP A 125 2.86 22.68 3.48
C ASP A 125 1.87 23.70 2.90
N LEU A 126 1.45 24.64 3.73
CA LEU A 126 0.59 25.77 3.38
C LEU A 126 1.35 27.11 3.38
N SER A 127 2.67 27.09 3.44
CA SER A 127 3.49 28.30 3.33
C SER A 127 3.29 29.00 1.98
N PRO A 128 3.44 30.32 1.91
CA PRO A 128 3.17 31.07 0.68
C PRO A 128 3.98 30.60 -0.52
N ASP A 129 5.24 30.25 -0.32
CA ASP A 129 6.17 29.78 -1.35
C ASP A 129 6.23 28.26 -1.49
N LYS A 130 5.52 27.51 -0.61
CA LYS A 130 5.52 26.05 -0.55
C LYS A 130 6.92 25.42 -0.46
N SER A 131 7.87 26.15 0.08
CA SER A 131 9.27 25.70 0.20
C SER A 131 9.55 24.87 1.45
N GLN A 132 8.54 24.72 2.33
CA GLN A 132 8.68 24.08 3.65
C GLN A 132 8.15 22.66 3.71
N GLU A 133 7.98 22.00 2.56
CA GLU A 133 7.48 20.62 2.49
C GLU A 133 8.34 19.64 3.32
N HIS A 134 9.65 19.89 3.38
CA HIS A 134 10.57 19.08 4.19
C HIS A 134 10.31 19.17 5.70
N ILE A 135 9.84 20.34 6.19
CA ILE A 135 9.44 20.53 7.59
C ILE A 135 8.12 19.82 7.86
N ALA A 136 7.12 20.00 6.97
CA ALA A 136 5.83 19.35 7.10
C ALA A 136 5.95 17.81 7.13
N GLU A 137 6.75 17.24 6.22
CA GLU A 137 7.04 15.81 6.21
C GLU A 137 7.85 15.39 7.45
N GLY A 138 8.80 16.22 7.89
CA GLY A 138 9.62 15.97 9.07
C GLY A 138 8.80 15.86 10.34
N ILE A 139 7.87 16.77 10.57
CA ILE A 139 6.93 16.71 11.71
C ILE A 139 6.18 15.38 11.69
N SER A 140 5.66 14.98 10.53
CA SER A 140 4.94 13.71 10.39
C SER A 140 5.82 12.50 10.74
N ASP A 141 7.07 12.47 10.26
CA ASP A 141 8.03 11.39 10.55
C ASP A 141 8.36 11.30 12.05
N ILE A 142 8.60 12.45 12.68
CA ILE A 142 8.89 12.53 14.11
C ILE A 142 7.70 12.05 14.94
N LEU A 143 6.48 12.48 14.59
CA LEU A 143 5.27 12.04 15.26
C LEU A 143 5.06 10.52 15.12
N ILE A 144 5.29 9.96 13.92
CA ILE A 144 5.23 8.50 13.70
C ILE A 144 6.22 7.79 14.63
N ASN A 145 7.47 8.24 14.63
CA ASN A 145 8.53 7.61 15.42
C ASN A 145 8.29 7.74 16.93
N THR A 146 7.76 8.88 17.37
CA THR A 146 7.47 9.14 18.78
C THR A 146 6.28 8.32 19.26
N LEU A 147 5.17 8.33 18.52
CA LEU A 147 3.97 7.61 18.90
C LEU A 147 4.15 6.10 18.86
N ASN A 148 5.02 5.57 18.00
CA ASN A 148 5.38 4.16 18.00
C ASN A 148 6.19 3.70 19.24
N ARG A 149 6.75 4.63 20.02
CA ARG A 149 7.42 4.32 21.29
C ARG A 149 6.46 4.33 22.49
N VAL A 150 5.23 4.80 22.27
CA VAL A 150 4.22 4.83 23.34
C VAL A 150 3.59 3.45 23.47
N GLU A 151 3.75 2.85 24.67
CA GLU A 151 3.22 1.52 24.94
C GLU A 151 1.68 1.50 24.81
N GLY A 152 1.16 0.47 24.15
CA GLY A 152 -0.27 0.32 23.89
C GLY A 152 -0.82 1.18 22.74
N LEU A 153 0.04 1.90 22.01
CA LEU A 153 -0.29 2.62 20.79
C LEU A 153 0.46 2.01 19.62
N ARG A 154 -0.21 1.84 18.49
CA ARG A 154 0.38 1.36 17.25
C ARG A 154 0.20 2.39 16.16
N SER A 155 1.27 2.71 15.46
CA SER A 155 1.23 3.56 14.27
C SER A 155 1.89 2.85 13.08
N PRO A 156 1.28 2.88 11.89
CA PRO A 156 1.95 2.44 10.66
C PRO A 156 3.21 3.27 10.42
N GLY A 157 4.23 2.61 9.87
CA GLY A 157 5.47 3.31 9.53
C GLY A 157 5.30 4.30 8.38
N TRP A 158 6.30 5.16 8.23
CA TRP A 158 6.37 6.26 7.28
C TRP A 158 5.95 5.84 5.86
N THR A 159 6.54 4.79 5.29
CA THR A 159 6.25 4.34 3.91
C THR A 159 4.77 4.05 3.68
N SER A 160 4.09 3.47 4.69
CA SER A 160 2.67 3.12 4.58
C SER A 160 1.76 4.35 4.65
N ALA A 161 2.06 5.29 5.55
CA ALA A 161 1.30 6.51 5.71
C ALA A 161 1.50 7.45 4.50
N PHE A 162 2.73 7.61 4.05
CA PHE A 162 3.09 8.47 2.93
C PHE A 162 2.63 7.96 1.56
N TYR A 163 2.25 6.69 1.46
CA TYR A 163 1.59 6.18 0.26
C TYR A 163 0.34 6.98 -0.12
N PHE A 164 -0.34 7.59 0.86
CA PHE A 164 -1.59 8.34 0.63
C PHE A 164 -1.36 9.83 0.33
N LYS A 165 -0.12 10.32 0.36
CA LYS A 165 0.19 11.72 0.05
C LYS A 165 -0.31 12.11 -1.33
N GLY A 166 -1.11 13.18 -1.39
CA GLY A 166 -1.67 13.72 -2.64
C GLY A 166 -2.71 12.82 -3.33
N LYS A 167 -3.23 11.80 -2.65
CA LYS A 167 -4.26 10.92 -3.18
C LYS A 167 -5.63 11.31 -2.64
N ASP A 168 -6.62 11.32 -3.51
CA ASP A 168 -8.02 11.49 -3.14
C ASP A 168 -8.60 10.16 -2.64
N VAL A 169 -8.41 9.91 -1.34
CA VAL A 169 -8.83 8.67 -0.69
C VAL A 169 -9.57 9.01 0.60
N THR A 170 -10.71 8.39 0.82
CA THR A 170 -11.52 8.66 2.01
C THR A 170 -10.84 8.19 3.30
N PRO A 171 -11.08 8.86 4.45
CA PRO A 171 -10.59 8.42 5.76
C PRO A 171 -10.89 6.96 6.07
N ALA A 172 -12.09 6.49 5.73
CA ALA A 172 -12.52 5.11 5.94
C ALA A 172 -11.67 4.11 5.12
N GLU A 173 -11.31 4.46 3.90
CA GLU A 173 -10.46 3.60 3.07
C GLU A 173 -9.02 3.58 3.58
N ILE A 174 -8.47 4.74 4.00
CA ILE A 174 -7.15 4.83 4.61
C ILE A 174 -7.10 3.97 5.88
N GLY A 175 -8.08 4.15 6.78
CA GLY A 175 -8.17 3.40 8.02
C GLY A 175 -8.22 1.88 7.79
N ARG A 176 -9.01 1.44 6.82
CA ARG A 176 -9.11 0.02 6.45
C ARG A 176 -7.80 -0.52 5.89
N ARG A 177 -7.13 0.21 4.99
CA ARG A 177 -5.86 -0.22 4.37
C ARG A 177 -4.72 -0.27 5.38
N LEU A 178 -4.63 0.73 6.27
CA LEU A 178 -3.61 0.81 7.31
C LEU A 178 -3.98 0.02 8.57
N LYS A 179 -5.23 -0.45 8.68
CA LYS A 179 -5.79 -1.15 9.84
C LYS A 179 -5.66 -0.32 11.12
N VAL A 180 -6.10 0.93 11.04
CA VAL A 180 -6.08 1.89 12.14
C VAL A 180 -7.49 2.44 12.41
N GLU A 181 -7.73 2.81 13.67
CA GLU A 181 -8.97 3.42 14.12
C GLU A 181 -8.96 4.95 13.94
N TRP A 182 -7.77 5.54 14.05
CA TRP A 182 -7.60 6.98 14.06
C TRP A 182 -6.63 7.44 12.98
N LEU A 183 -6.87 8.64 12.46
CA LEU A 183 -5.97 9.34 11.54
C LEU A 183 -5.58 10.67 12.18
N LEU A 184 -4.31 11.01 12.15
CA LEU A 184 -3.80 12.34 12.46
C LEU A 184 -3.37 12.98 11.13
N GLU A 185 -3.97 14.07 10.80
CA GLU A 185 -3.59 14.91 9.65
C GLU A 185 -3.29 16.33 10.11
N GLY A 186 -2.69 17.14 9.25
CA GLY A 186 -2.41 18.50 9.62
C GLY A 186 -1.73 19.28 8.51
N SER A 187 -1.41 20.53 8.85
CA SER A 187 -0.71 21.44 7.95
C SER A 187 0.33 22.26 8.69
N VAL A 188 1.31 22.72 7.94
CA VAL A 188 2.37 23.61 8.39
C VAL A 188 2.37 24.84 7.51
N GLN A 189 2.45 25.99 8.12
CA GLN A 189 2.64 27.27 7.43
C GLN A 189 3.77 28.02 8.12
N ILE A 190 4.77 28.41 7.35
CA ILE A 190 5.86 29.27 7.83
C ILE A 190 5.83 30.58 7.04
N ASP A 191 5.86 31.69 7.75
CA ASP A 191 5.94 33.01 7.19
C ASP A 191 6.95 33.83 8.01
N GLY A 192 8.12 34.10 7.41
CA GLY A 192 9.25 34.68 8.12
C GLY A 192 9.66 33.78 9.30
N ASN A 193 9.58 34.33 10.52
CA ASN A 193 9.91 33.61 11.76
C ASN A 193 8.68 32.99 12.44
N LYS A 194 7.50 33.06 11.83
CA LYS A 194 6.27 32.54 12.41
C LYS A 194 5.96 31.16 11.88
N LEU A 195 5.73 30.23 12.79
CA LEU A 195 5.31 28.87 12.54
C LEU A 195 3.85 28.74 12.97
N ARG A 196 3.02 28.27 12.05
CA ARG A 196 1.67 27.78 12.36
C ARG A 196 1.57 26.31 12.01
N VAL A 197 1.18 25.50 12.97
CA VAL A 197 0.86 24.08 12.76
C VAL A 197 -0.60 23.86 13.14
N THR A 198 -1.34 23.23 12.25
CA THR A 198 -2.69 22.72 12.56
C THR A 198 -2.63 21.20 12.59
N ALA A 199 -3.29 20.61 13.57
CA ALA A 199 -3.35 19.15 13.70
C ALA A 199 -4.78 18.72 14.00
N ASP A 200 -5.27 17.72 13.26
CA ASP A 200 -6.62 17.20 13.33
C ASP A 200 -6.57 15.68 13.57
N LEU A 201 -7.25 15.24 14.64
CA LEU A 201 -7.41 13.81 14.92
C LEU A 201 -8.82 13.38 14.50
N LEU A 202 -8.88 12.46 13.54
CA LEU A 202 -10.14 11.98 12.97
C LEU A 202 -10.37 10.51 13.31
N ARG A 203 -11.64 10.15 13.46
CA ARG A 203 -12.04 8.75 13.44
C ARG A 203 -12.02 8.26 11.99
N ALA A 204 -11.23 7.21 11.71
CA ALA A 204 -11.08 6.71 10.36
C ALA A 204 -12.38 6.18 9.76
N ALA A 205 -13.26 5.58 10.57
CA ALA A 205 -14.48 4.92 10.09
C ALA A 205 -15.46 5.86 9.37
N ASP A 206 -15.56 7.10 9.80
CA ASP A 206 -16.55 8.08 9.33
C ASP A 206 -15.95 9.46 8.99
N GLY A 207 -14.63 9.63 9.17
CA GLY A 207 -13.96 10.91 8.97
C GLY A 207 -14.32 11.99 10.01
N THR A 208 -14.98 11.63 11.10
CA THR A 208 -15.36 12.60 12.14
C THR A 208 -14.12 13.10 12.85
N THR A 209 -13.89 14.41 12.83
CA THR A 209 -12.84 15.06 13.61
C THR A 209 -13.25 15.08 15.09
N VAL A 210 -12.41 14.50 15.94
CA VAL A 210 -12.63 14.43 17.38
C VAL A 210 -11.80 15.43 18.15
N TRP A 211 -10.77 15.94 17.54
CA TRP A 211 -9.90 16.97 18.10
C TRP A 211 -9.23 17.76 16.98
N THR A 212 -9.20 19.06 17.13
CA THR A 212 -8.46 20.02 16.29
C THR A 212 -7.73 20.98 17.20
N ASP A 213 -6.49 21.27 16.89
CA ASP A 213 -5.75 22.35 17.55
C ASP A 213 -4.86 23.09 16.56
N ARG A 214 -4.55 24.33 16.90
CA ARG A 214 -3.69 25.20 16.11
C ARG A 214 -2.63 25.83 17.00
N TYR A 215 -1.40 25.68 16.60
CA TYR A 215 -0.21 26.14 17.28
C TYR A 215 0.38 27.30 16.51
N ASP A 216 0.26 28.50 17.02
CA ASP A 216 0.93 29.71 16.51
C ASP A 216 2.14 30.00 17.41
N ARG A 217 3.35 29.82 16.89
CA ARG A 217 4.60 29.89 17.64
C ARG A 217 5.68 30.59 16.79
N ASP A 218 6.81 30.88 17.41
CA ASP A 218 8.02 31.18 16.66
C ASP A 218 8.64 29.90 16.09
N GLN A 219 9.31 29.98 14.95
CA GLN A 219 9.88 28.81 14.26
C GLN A 219 10.83 28.00 15.14
N PHE A 220 11.50 28.66 16.10
CA PHE A 220 12.39 28.00 17.06
C PHE A 220 11.66 27.06 18.03
N ASP A 221 10.35 27.18 18.19
CA ASP A 221 9.56 26.40 19.11
C ASP A 221 9.01 25.10 18.48
N ILE A 222 9.47 24.72 17.28
CA ILE A 222 8.97 23.55 16.53
C ILE A 222 9.00 22.27 17.39
N PHE A 223 10.03 22.03 18.15
CA PHE A 223 10.15 20.86 19.02
C PHE A 223 9.10 20.83 20.13
N ALA A 224 8.76 21.99 20.68
CA ALA A 224 7.70 22.11 21.67
C ALA A 224 6.32 21.81 21.05
N VAL A 225 6.08 22.29 19.82
CA VAL A 225 4.84 22.01 19.07
C VAL A 225 4.70 20.52 18.77
N GLU A 226 5.77 19.88 18.29
CA GLU A 226 5.77 18.45 18.01
C GLU A 226 5.45 17.62 19.29
N ASP A 227 6.07 17.95 20.43
CA ASP A 227 5.83 17.28 21.72
C ASP A 227 4.39 17.50 22.19
N GLU A 228 3.86 18.72 22.06
CA GLU A 228 2.50 19.05 22.44
C GLU A 228 1.47 18.28 21.59
N ILE A 229 1.67 18.18 20.27
CA ILE A 229 0.82 17.38 19.40
C ILE A 229 0.85 15.90 19.82
N ALA A 230 2.05 15.33 20.04
CA ALA A 230 2.20 13.93 20.44
C ALA A 230 1.45 13.65 21.75
N ARG A 231 1.53 14.54 22.74
CA ARG A 231 0.82 14.43 24.03
C ARG A 231 -0.70 14.49 23.82
N ARG A 232 -1.17 15.45 23.03
CA ARG A 232 -2.61 15.58 22.73
C ARG A 232 -3.18 14.34 22.08
N VAL A 233 -2.44 13.73 21.14
CA VAL A 233 -2.85 12.45 20.53
C VAL A 233 -2.96 11.35 21.60
N VAL A 234 -1.94 11.20 22.44
CA VAL A 234 -1.92 10.19 23.51
C VAL A 234 -3.09 10.40 24.50
N ASP A 235 -3.34 11.65 24.90
CA ASP A 235 -4.41 11.99 25.84
C ASP A 235 -5.81 11.71 25.22
N ASN A 236 -6.03 12.13 23.97
CA ASN A 236 -7.31 11.87 23.27
C ASN A 236 -7.55 10.38 23.07
N LEU A 237 -6.52 9.60 22.78
CA LEU A 237 -6.63 8.16 22.65
C LEU A 237 -6.65 7.43 23.99
N LYS A 238 -6.57 8.16 25.12
CA LYS A 238 -6.53 7.60 26.49
C LYS A 238 -5.50 6.52 26.66
N VAL A 239 -4.33 6.70 26.07
CA VAL A 239 -3.20 5.80 26.19
C VAL A 239 -2.41 6.16 27.44
N ARG A 240 -2.02 5.17 28.24
CA ARG A 240 -1.16 5.41 29.40
C ARG A 240 0.28 5.64 28.96
N ILE A 241 0.85 6.77 29.34
CA ILE A 241 2.30 6.98 29.24
C ILE A 241 2.93 6.35 30.46
N MET A 242 3.86 5.40 30.25
CA MET A 242 4.67 4.83 31.33
C MET A 242 5.86 5.74 31.58
N GLY A 243 6.12 6.03 32.87
CA GLY A 243 7.20 6.91 33.29
C GLY A 243 6.75 8.31 33.71
N ASP A 244 7.70 9.26 33.73
CA ASP A 244 7.41 10.64 34.11
C ASP A 244 6.55 11.33 33.04
N LYS A 245 5.30 11.62 33.38
CA LYS A 245 4.33 12.30 32.49
C LYS A 245 4.78 13.72 32.08
N ARG A 246 5.75 14.30 32.78
CA ARG A 246 6.28 15.65 32.51
C ARG A 246 7.48 15.59 31.56
N ALA A 247 8.13 14.43 31.41
CA ALA A 247 9.25 14.29 30.49
C ALA A 247 8.78 14.43 29.03
N PRO A 248 9.51 15.15 28.16
CA PRO A 248 9.17 15.27 26.75
C PRO A 248 9.07 13.90 26.06
N LEU A 249 8.00 13.68 25.31
CA LEU A 249 7.87 12.49 24.47
C LEU A 249 8.84 12.56 23.29
N ILE A 250 9.01 13.75 22.74
CA ILE A 250 9.97 14.01 21.67
C ILE A 250 11.30 14.45 22.29
N LYS A 251 12.35 13.72 21.94
CA LYS A 251 13.74 14.09 22.25
C LYS A 251 14.40 14.51 20.94
N PRO A 252 14.42 15.82 20.63
CA PRO A 252 15.18 16.29 19.47
C PRO A 252 16.64 15.88 19.67
N GLY A 253 17.24 15.30 18.68
CA GLY A 253 18.65 14.86 18.78
C GLY A 253 19.63 16.03 18.84
N THR A 254 19.16 17.26 18.63
CA THR A 254 19.92 18.50 18.63
C THR A 254 19.09 19.65 19.21
N ALA A 255 19.75 20.65 19.78
CA ALA A 255 19.15 21.94 20.13
C ALA A 255 19.39 22.99 19.01
N ASN A 256 20.17 22.67 17.98
CA ASN A 256 20.47 23.55 16.87
C ASN A 256 19.39 23.41 15.79
N LEU A 257 18.53 24.42 15.65
CA LEU A 257 17.43 24.44 14.70
C LEU A 257 17.91 24.34 13.25
N GLU A 258 19.04 24.97 12.91
CA GLU A 258 19.58 24.93 11.55
C GLU A 258 20.10 23.52 11.22
N ALA A 259 20.80 22.87 12.14
CA ALA A 259 21.19 21.46 11.99
C ALA A 259 19.97 20.55 11.83
N TYR A 260 18.91 20.81 12.59
CA TYR A 260 17.65 20.07 12.47
C TYR A 260 17.00 20.26 11.09
N ASN A 261 16.88 21.48 10.60
CA ASN A 261 16.31 21.77 9.28
C ASN A 261 17.12 21.13 8.15
N LEU A 262 18.45 21.17 8.23
CA LEU A 262 19.31 20.48 7.26
C LEU A 262 19.12 18.96 7.30
N TYR A 263 18.99 18.39 8.49
CA TYR A 263 18.65 16.96 8.61
C TYR A 263 17.30 16.63 7.96
N LEU A 264 16.26 17.44 8.19
CA LEU A 264 14.95 17.25 7.56
C LEU A 264 15.02 17.35 6.03
N GLN A 265 15.79 18.30 5.50
CA GLN A 265 16.03 18.41 4.06
C GLN A 265 16.74 17.17 3.49
N GLY A 266 17.74 16.66 4.22
CA GLY A 266 18.39 15.39 3.87
C GLY A 266 17.39 14.22 3.82
N ARG A 267 16.58 14.08 4.86
CA ARG A 267 15.52 13.04 4.93
C ARG A 267 14.50 13.17 3.81
N TYR A 268 14.07 14.37 3.51
CA TYR A 268 13.15 14.67 2.41
C TYR A 268 13.71 14.23 1.06
N LEU A 269 14.96 14.60 0.75
CA LEU A 269 15.61 14.19 -0.50
C LEU A 269 15.84 12.69 -0.57
N TRP A 270 16.23 12.07 0.55
CA TRP A 270 16.35 10.61 0.64
C TRP A 270 15.03 9.90 0.29
N SER A 271 13.90 10.44 0.76
CA SER A 271 12.56 9.87 0.50
C SER A 271 12.17 9.93 -0.99
N LYS A 272 12.63 10.95 -1.72
CA LYS A 272 12.33 11.14 -3.15
C LYS A 272 13.05 10.12 -4.06
N ARG A 273 14.01 9.36 -3.49
CA ARG A 273 14.79 8.36 -4.23
C ARG A 273 15.55 8.94 -5.43
N GLY A 274 16.34 8.12 -6.09
CA GLY A 274 17.17 8.51 -7.23
C GLY A 274 18.55 9.00 -6.83
N LEU A 275 19.56 8.70 -7.64
CA LEU A 275 20.97 8.94 -7.33
C LEU A 275 21.26 10.42 -6.98
N ALA A 276 20.73 11.34 -7.77
CA ALA A 276 20.95 12.78 -7.52
C ALA A 276 20.39 13.24 -6.16
N ASN A 277 19.18 12.77 -5.79
CA ASN A 277 18.56 13.08 -4.53
C ASN A 277 19.35 12.47 -3.34
N VAL A 278 19.80 11.23 -3.47
CA VAL A 278 20.61 10.55 -2.45
C VAL A 278 21.93 11.30 -2.23
N LEU A 279 22.66 11.67 -3.30
CA LEU A 279 23.90 12.45 -3.19
C LEU A 279 23.70 13.82 -2.54
N ASN A 280 22.58 14.47 -2.84
CA ASN A 280 22.24 15.74 -2.20
C ASN A 280 21.82 15.54 -0.73
N ALA A 281 21.08 14.48 -0.41
CA ALA A 281 20.74 14.14 0.97
C ALA A 281 22.01 14.01 1.84
N VAL A 282 23.01 13.28 1.35
CA VAL A 282 24.31 13.12 2.05
C VAL A 282 24.97 14.47 2.31
N LYS A 283 24.93 15.41 1.35
CA LYS A 283 25.48 16.77 1.57
C LYS A 283 24.74 17.52 2.69
N TYR A 284 23.43 17.38 2.77
CA TYR A 284 22.64 18.01 3.84
C TYR A 284 22.92 17.37 5.21
N PHE A 285 23.07 16.06 5.28
CA PHE A 285 23.47 15.39 6.52
C PHE A 285 24.85 15.82 6.99
N HIS A 286 25.83 15.95 6.08
CA HIS A 286 27.16 16.49 6.43
C HIS A 286 27.08 17.91 6.95
N LYS A 287 26.33 18.80 6.32
CA LYS A 287 26.14 20.18 6.81
C LYS A 287 25.50 20.20 8.21
N ALA A 288 24.53 19.30 8.49
CA ALA A 288 23.93 19.19 9.80
C ALA A 288 24.95 18.72 10.85
N ILE A 289 25.85 17.79 10.51
CA ILE A 289 26.96 17.33 11.36
C ILE A 289 27.97 18.46 11.62
N ASP A 290 28.29 19.25 10.62
CA ASP A 290 29.19 20.39 10.74
C ASP A 290 28.67 21.43 11.76
N LEU A 291 27.34 21.65 11.80
CA LEU A 291 26.67 22.56 12.74
C LEU A 291 26.49 21.95 14.14
N ASP A 292 26.26 20.68 14.25
CA ASP A 292 26.19 19.95 15.52
C ASP A 292 26.81 18.56 15.38
N PRO A 293 28.09 18.40 15.68
CA PRO A 293 28.79 17.11 15.63
C PRO A 293 28.25 16.05 16.57
N ARG A 294 27.38 16.40 17.53
CA ARG A 294 26.73 15.45 18.44
C ARG A 294 25.34 15.02 17.96
N TYR A 295 24.88 15.54 16.84
CA TYR A 295 23.58 15.20 16.29
C TYR A 295 23.59 13.79 15.66
N ALA A 296 23.39 12.78 16.48
CA ALA A 296 23.51 11.36 16.10
C ALA A 296 22.62 10.96 14.92
N LEU A 297 21.41 11.56 14.77
CA LEU A 297 20.50 11.24 13.67
C LEU A 297 21.08 11.62 12.31
N SER A 298 21.90 12.67 12.22
CA SER A 298 22.54 13.07 10.97
C SER A 298 23.61 12.09 10.47
N TYR A 299 24.19 11.28 11.37
CA TYR A 299 25.09 10.18 10.99
C TYR A 299 24.36 8.92 10.54
N ALA A 300 23.10 8.77 10.93
CA ALA A 300 22.27 7.61 10.59
C ALA A 300 21.40 7.83 9.34
N GLY A 301 21.38 9.05 8.83
CA GLY A 301 20.57 9.49 7.66
C GLY A 301 21.12 9.13 6.28
#